data_b70f74a4bcba24edfe1296a60791c59e
#
_entry.id   b70f74a4bcba24edfe1296a60791c59e
#
_cell.length_a   1.000
_cell.length_b   1.000
_cell.length_c   1.000
_cell.angle_alpha   90.00
_cell.angle_beta   90.00
_cell.angle_gamma   90.00
#
_symmetry.space_group_name_H-M   'P 1'
#
loop_
_entity.id
_entity.type
_entity.pdbx_description
1 polymer ?
#
loop_
_entity_poly.entity_id
_entity_poly.type
_entity_poly.pdbx_seq_one_letter_code
_entity_poly.pdbx_strand_id
1 'polypeptide(L)'
;MEDSAFELRKHLPIWMAARGRVLVTGLGLGCVVRGLLAKPEVEQIDVVEIDDDILRVVGPEFAKDPRVTLHHGDALEIDLAGRFDFAWHDLWTEGDGLHQLHVALLMRFSNRCGPQGAWAFPRFAARLISRNTNFPLLGAPRHG
;
A
#
# COMPACT_ATOMS: atom_id res chain seq x y z
N MET A 1 2.85 -8.45 13.51
CA MET A 1 1.52 -8.14 12.94
C MET A 1 0.51 -9.09 13.52
N GLU A 2 -0.50 -8.57 14.09
CA GLU A 2 -1.59 -9.37 14.64
C GLU A 2 -2.82 -9.24 13.75
N ASP A 3 -3.45 -10.36 13.45
CA ASP A 3 -4.72 -10.41 12.72
C ASP A 3 -5.89 -10.17 13.70
N SER A 4 -5.78 -9.08 14.45
CA SER A 4 -6.73 -8.71 15.50
C SER A 4 -7.75 -7.67 14.99
N ALA A 5 -8.84 -7.49 15.72
CA ALA A 5 -9.83 -6.44 15.45
C ALA A 5 -9.19 -5.05 15.40
N PHE A 6 -8.10 -4.83 16.11
CA PHE A 6 -7.34 -3.59 16.13
C PHE A 6 -6.61 -3.37 14.79
N GLU A 7 -5.97 -4.40 14.23
CA GLU A 7 -5.36 -4.34 12.90
C GLU A 7 -6.41 -4.12 11.81
N LEU A 8 -7.54 -4.81 11.89
CA LEU A 8 -8.65 -4.63 10.97
C LEU A 8 -9.14 -3.17 10.93
N ARG A 9 -9.26 -2.53 12.08
CA ARG A 9 -9.69 -1.11 12.16
C ARG A 9 -8.69 -0.17 11.51
N LYS A 10 -7.39 -0.44 11.62
CA LYS A 10 -6.36 0.38 10.97
C LYS A 10 -6.45 0.30 9.44
N HIS A 11 -6.86 -0.83 8.91
CA HIS A 11 -6.95 -1.06 7.47
C HIS A 11 -8.32 -0.69 6.89
N LEU A 12 -9.29 -0.31 7.73
CA LEU A 12 -10.63 0.01 7.27
C LEU A 12 -10.68 1.07 6.15
N PRO A 13 -9.91 2.17 6.21
CA PRO A 13 -9.89 3.14 5.11
C PRO A 13 -9.40 2.55 3.79
N ILE A 14 -8.43 1.61 3.83
CA ILE A 14 -7.94 0.89 2.65
C ILE A 14 -9.08 0.13 2.01
N TRP A 15 -9.79 -0.65 2.81
CA TRP A 15 -10.86 -1.51 2.32
C TRP A 15 -12.05 -0.72 1.79
N MET A 16 -12.30 0.46 2.31
CA MET A 16 -13.37 1.33 1.82
C MET A 16 -13.03 2.02 0.51
N ALA A 17 -11.76 2.39 0.32
CA ALA A 17 -11.34 3.22 -0.82
C ALA A 17 -10.70 2.44 -1.96
N ALA A 18 -10.14 1.26 -1.70
CA ALA A 18 -9.43 0.49 -2.71
C ALA A 18 -10.39 -0.08 -3.76
N ARG A 19 -10.04 0.10 -5.02
CA ARG A 19 -10.78 -0.41 -6.17
C ARG A 19 -9.87 -0.45 -7.40
N GLY A 20 -10.29 -1.17 -8.43
CA GLY A 20 -9.58 -1.24 -9.70
C GLY A 20 -8.21 -1.88 -9.55
N ARG A 21 -7.18 -1.22 -10.07
CA ARG A 21 -5.81 -1.65 -9.96
C ARG A 21 -5.15 -1.04 -8.73
N VAL A 22 -4.72 -1.89 -7.82
CA VAL A 22 -4.16 -1.51 -6.51
C VAL A 22 -2.68 -1.86 -6.45
N LEU A 23 -1.88 -0.93 -5.95
CA LEU A 23 -0.48 -1.16 -5.62
C LEU A 23 -0.33 -1.35 -4.11
N VAL A 24 0.36 -2.40 -3.71
CA VAL A 24 0.75 -2.63 -2.32
C VAL A 24 2.28 -2.74 -2.27
N THR A 25 2.92 -1.85 -1.53
CA THR A 25 4.36 -1.97 -1.28
C THR A 25 4.58 -2.55 0.11
N GLY A 26 5.19 -3.73 0.15
CA GLY A 26 5.34 -4.53 1.36
C GLY A 26 4.25 -5.60 1.49
N LEU A 27 4.64 -6.86 1.40
CA LEU A 27 3.72 -8.00 1.55
C LEU A 27 3.50 -8.37 3.02
N GLY A 28 4.58 -8.43 3.80
CA GLY A 28 4.54 -8.86 5.19
C GLY A 28 3.86 -10.22 5.33
N LEU A 29 2.90 -10.32 6.24
CA LEU A 29 2.10 -11.54 6.44
C LEU A 29 0.88 -11.62 5.51
N GLY A 30 0.66 -10.61 4.66
CA GLY A 30 -0.39 -10.63 3.66
C GLY A 30 -1.76 -10.14 4.13
N CYS A 31 -1.85 -9.52 5.29
CA CYS A 31 -3.13 -9.05 5.86
C CYS A 31 -3.84 -8.06 4.92
N VAL A 32 -3.13 -7.08 4.39
CA VAL A 32 -3.69 -6.09 3.48
C VAL A 32 -4.17 -6.76 2.18
N VAL A 33 -3.36 -7.64 1.61
CA VAL A 33 -3.70 -8.33 0.36
C VAL A 33 -4.94 -9.22 0.54
N ARG A 34 -5.05 -9.94 1.67
CA ARG A 34 -6.24 -10.74 1.97
C ARG A 34 -7.51 -9.87 2.02
N GLY A 35 -7.43 -8.72 2.68
CA GLY A 35 -8.54 -7.79 2.74
C GLY A 35 -8.95 -7.25 1.37
N LEU A 36 -7.96 -6.92 0.54
CA LEU A 36 -8.20 -6.46 -0.83
C LEU A 36 -8.85 -7.53 -1.70
N LEU A 37 -8.40 -8.78 -1.57
CA LEU A 37 -8.95 -9.91 -2.33
C LEU A 37 -10.42 -10.21 -1.98
N ALA A 38 -10.86 -9.83 -0.79
CA ALA A 38 -12.26 -9.95 -0.39
C ALA A 38 -13.18 -8.92 -1.07
N LYS A 39 -12.61 -7.92 -1.77
CA LYS A 39 -13.38 -6.86 -2.44
C LYS A 39 -13.56 -7.17 -3.92
N PRO A 40 -14.81 -7.33 -4.39
CA PRO A 40 -15.06 -7.55 -5.82
C PRO A 40 -14.68 -6.33 -6.69
N GLU A 41 -14.64 -5.13 -6.11
CA GLU A 41 -14.25 -3.89 -6.82
C GLU A 41 -12.75 -3.85 -7.13
N VAL A 42 -11.95 -4.66 -6.46
CA VAL A 42 -10.51 -4.77 -6.73
C VAL A 42 -10.28 -5.75 -7.86
N GLU A 43 -9.74 -5.27 -8.96
CA GLU A 43 -9.58 -6.03 -10.18
C GLU A 43 -8.17 -6.62 -10.33
N GLN A 44 -7.16 -5.88 -9.87
CA GLN A 44 -5.77 -6.29 -9.94
C GLN A 44 -5.00 -5.74 -8.74
N ILE A 45 -4.09 -6.54 -8.21
CA ILE A 45 -3.21 -6.16 -7.12
C ILE A 45 -1.77 -6.43 -7.55
N ASP A 46 -0.97 -5.36 -7.64
CA ASP A 46 0.48 -5.47 -7.79
C ASP A 46 1.12 -5.31 -6.42
N VAL A 47 1.87 -6.32 -5.99
CA VAL A 47 2.56 -6.32 -4.70
C VAL A 47 4.06 -6.24 -4.95
N VAL A 48 4.71 -5.26 -4.35
CA VAL A 48 6.18 -5.12 -4.40
C VAL A 48 6.75 -5.47 -3.04
N GLU A 49 7.63 -6.46 -3.01
CA GLU A 49 8.32 -6.91 -1.81
C GLU A 49 9.81 -7.03 -2.06
N ILE A 50 10.60 -6.42 -1.20
CA ILE A 50 12.07 -6.47 -1.32
C ILE A 50 12.67 -7.74 -0.71
N ASP A 51 12.01 -8.33 0.28
CA ASP A 51 12.51 -9.50 1.00
C ASP A 51 12.12 -10.79 0.25
N ASP A 52 13.13 -11.47 -0.28
CA ASP A 52 12.95 -12.72 -1.00
C ASP A 52 12.39 -13.84 -0.11
N ASP A 53 12.73 -13.87 1.16
CA ASP A 53 12.21 -14.86 2.10
C ASP A 53 10.71 -14.69 2.34
N ILE A 54 10.24 -13.45 2.44
CA ILE A 54 8.80 -13.16 2.54
C ILE A 54 8.08 -13.62 1.29
N LEU A 55 8.60 -13.32 0.11
CA LEU A 55 8.02 -13.77 -1.14
C LEU A 55 7.97 -15.29 -1.24
N ARG A 56 9.02 -15.98 -0.78
CA ARG A 56 9.09 -17.44 -0.82
C ARG A 56 8.11 -18.11 0.14
N VAL A 57 7.94 -17.55 1.34
CA VAL A 57 7.12 -18.16 2.40
C VAL A 57 5.66 -17.73 2.32
N VAL A 58 5.41 -16.45 2.12
CA VAL A 58 4.06 -15.87 2.13
C VAL A 58 3.47 -15.76 0.71
N GLY A 59 4.32 -15.48 -0.27
CA GLY A 59 3.91 -15.25 -1.66
C GLY A 59 3.04 -16.33 -2.29
N PRO A 60 3.35 -17.64 -2.12
CA PRO A 60 2.60 -18.71 -2.79
C PRO A 60 1.09 -18.70 -2.49
N GLU A 61 0.69 -18.26 -1.30
CA GLU A 61 -0.72 -18.13 -0.95
C GLU A 61 -1.47 -17.17 -1.90
N PHE A 62 -0.79 -16.09 -2.28
CA PHE A 62 -1.41 -15.02 -3.10
C PHE A 62 -1.17 -15.20 -4.60
N ALA A 63 -0.07 -15.84 -4.98
CA ALA A 63 0.25 -16.09 -6.38
C ALA A 63 -0.79 -16.96 -7.09
N LYS A 64 -1.62 -17.67 -6.35
CA LYS A 64 -2.71 -18.50 -6.88
C LYS A 64 -3.87 -17.68 -7.42
N ASP A 65 -4.08 -16.47 -6.91
CA ASP A 65 -5.17 -15.61 -7.37
C ASP A 65 -4.74 -14.88 -8.64
N PRO A 66 -5.51 -14.99 -9.74
CA PRO A 66 -5.14 -14.36 -11.01
C PRO A 66 -5.10 -12.84 -10.95
N ARG A 67 -5.70 -12.23 -9.93
CA ARG A 67 -5.66 -10.77 -9.74
C ARG A 67 -4.34 -10.29 -9.15
N VAL A 68 -3.52 -11.18 -8.58
CA VAL A 68 -2.29 -10.80 -7.86
C VAL A 68 -1.07 -11.01 -8.74
N THR A 69 -0.24 -9.99 -8.83
CA THR A 69 1.10 -10.06 -9.40
C THR A 69 2.12 -9.68 -8.34
N LEU A 70 3.03 -10.59 -8.04
CA LEU A 70 4.11 -10.37 -7.08
C LEU A 70 5.36 -9.87 -7.80
N HIS A 71 5.95 -8.79 -7.30
CA HIS A 71 7.18 -8.22 -7.83
C HIS A 71 8.26 -8.25 -6.75
N HIS A 72 9.41 -8.83 -7.06
CA HIS A 72 10.58 -8.78 -6.19
C HIS A 72 11.40 -7.54 -6.52
N GLY A 73 11.54 -6.62 -5.59
CA GLY A 73 12.32 -5.42 -5.80
C GLY A 73 12.11 -4.37 -4.74
N ASP A 74 12.87 -3.30 -4.89
CA ASP A 74 12.74 -2.10 -4.05
C ASP A 74 11.65 -1.20 -4.64
N ALA A 75 10.64 -0.89 -3.84
CA ALA A 75 9.53 -0.04 -4.26
C ALA A 75 9.95 1.38 -4.65
N LEU A 76 11.10 1.85 -4.18
CA LEU A 76 11.66 3.15 -4.57
C LEU A 76 12.35 3.13 -5.95
N GLU A 77 12.68 1.96 -6.46
CA GLU A 77 13.47 1.82 -7.69
C GLU A 77 12.79 1.00 -8.78
N ILE A 78 11.92 0.07 -8.40
CA ILE A 78 11.29 -0.84 -9.34
C ILE A 78 10.51 -0.11 -10.42
N ASP A 79 10.65 -0.57 -11.66
CA ASP A 79 9.88 -0.03 -12.78
C ASP A 79 8.56 -0.79 -12.92
N LEU A 80 7.46 -0.09 -12.68
CA LEU A 80 6.11 -0.62 -12.83
C LEU A 80 5.38 0.19 -13.90
N ALA A 81 4.78 -0.50 -14.84
CA ALA A 81 4.06 0.15 -15.93
C ALA A 81 2.65 0.59 -15.51
N GLY A 82 2.19 1.70 -16.08
CA GLY A 82 0.80 2.13 -16.01
C GLY A 82 0.44 2.93 -14.76
N ARG A 83 -0.85 3.05 -14.53
CA ARG A 83 -1.44 3.80 -13.43
C ARG A 83 -2.13 2.86 -12.47
N PHE A 84 -2.22 3.31 -11.21
CA PHE A 84 -2.94 2.62 -10.15
C PHE A 84 -4.13 3.48 -9.70
N ASP A 85 -5.23 2.83 -9.40
CA ASP A 85 -6.40 3.52 -8.84
C ASP A 85 -6.23 3.82 -7.36
N PHE A 86 -5.42 3.00 -6.68
CA PHE A 86 -5.16 3.10 -5.25
C PHE A 86 -3.81 2.49 -4.91
N ALA A 87 -3.12 3.03 -3.90
CA ALA A 87 -1.88 2.43 -3.38
C ALA A 87 -1.85 2.44 -1.86
N TRP A 88 -1.30 1.36 -1.31
CA TRP A 88 -1.01 1.25 0.11
C TRP A 88 0.44 0.86 0.34
N HIS A 89 1.12 1.66 1.16
CA HIS A 89 2.53 1.46 1.49
C HIS A 89 2.63 0.85 2.89
N ASP A 90 2.84 -0.47 2.93
CA ASP A 90 2.87 -1.27 4.15
C ASP A 90 4.30 -1.71 4.47
N LEU A 91 5.22 -0.75 4.51
CA LEU A 91 6.63 -1.00 4.79
C LEU A 91 6.96 -0.69 6.25
N TRP A 92 7.75 -1.57 6.83
CA TRP A 92 8.27 -1.44 8.16
C TRP A 92 9.78 -1.32 8.13
N THR A 93 10.31 -0.33 8.83
CA THR A 93 11.72 -0.24 9.18
C THR A 93 11.84 0.05 10.67
N GLU A 94 12.91 -0.45 11.28
CA GLU A 94 13.24 -0.05 12.64
C GLU A 94 13.89 1.34 12.60
N GLY A 95 13.50 2.22 13.55
CA GLY A 95 14.07 3.55 13.71
C GLY A 95 13.35 4.66 12.97
N ASP A 96 14.01 5.81 12.86
CA ASP A 96 13.41 7.07 12.42
C ASP A 96 13.23 7.20 10.89
N GLY A 97 13.72 6.22 10.12
CA GLY A 97 13.65 6.26 8.67
C GLY A 97 12.28 5.96 8.06
N LEU A 98 11.34 5.47 8.87
CA LEU A 98 10.03 5.02 8.37
C LEU A 98 9.24 6.14 7.70
N HIS A 99 9.21 7.32 8.31
CA HIS A 99 8.48 8.46 7.78
C HIS A 99 9.07 8.96 6.47
N GLN A 100 10.39 9.01 6.37
CA GLN A 100 11.08 9.42 5.16
C GLN A 100 10.81 8.45 4.02
N LEU A 101 10.82 7.16 4.30
CA LEU A 101 10.51 6.12 3.32
C LEU A 101 9.08 6.24 2.81
N HIS A 102 8.11 6.42 3.69
CA HIS A 102 6.70 6.58 3.31
C HIS A 102 6.49 7.84 2.47
N VAL A 103 7.10 8.96 2.85
CA VAL A 103 7.02 10.21 2.07
C VAL A 103 7.60 9.99 0.67
N ALA A 104 8.77 9.36 0.58
CA ALA A 104 9.41 9.09 -0.71
C ALA A 104 8.53 8.22 -1.63
N LEU A 105 7.88 7.20 -1.08
CA LEU A 105 6.98 6.33 -1.84
C LEU A 105 5.74 7.08 -2.31
N LEU A 106 5.11 7.84 -1.42
CA LEU A 106 3.94 8.64 -1.76
C LEU A 106 4.25 9.65 -2.88
N MET A 107 5.41 10.28 -2.81
CA MET A 107 5.85 11.21 -3.85
C MET A 107 6.17 10.49 -5.16
N ARG A 108 6.82 9.35 -5.10
CA ARG A 108 7.19 8.57 -6.29
C ARG A 108 5.98 8.19 -7.13
N PHE A 109 4.89 7.82 -6.48
CA PHE A 109 3.69 7.37 -7.17
C PHE A 109 2.62 8.45 -7.33
N SER A 110 2.87 9.69 -6.90
CA SER A 110 1.87 10.76 -6.88
C SER A 110 1.24 11.06 -8.24
N ASN A 111 2.02 10.96 -9.33
CA ASN A 111 1.56 11.26 -10.69
C ASN A 111 0.93 10.05 -11.39
N ARG A 112 0.99 8.88 -10.78
CA ARG A 112 0.56 7.62 -11.41
C ARG A 112 -0.48 6.87 -10.59
N CYS A 113 -0.95 7.47 -9.52
CA CYS A 113 -1.83 6.80 -8.60
C CYS A 113 -2.95 7.73 -8.15
N GLY A 114 -4.12 7.18 -7.92
CA GLY A 114 -5.20 7.84 -7.20
C GLY A 114 -4.88 7.99 -5.71
N PRO A 115 -5.86 7.83 -4.81
CA PRO A 115 -5.59 7.93 -3.38
C PRO A 115 -4.49 6.96 -2.93
N GLN A 116 -3.64 7.44 -2.04
CA GLN A 116 -2.57 6.66 -1.43
C GLN A 116 -2.65 6.74 0.08
N GLY A 117 -2.21 5.69 0.75
CA GLY A 117 -2.04 5.69 2.19
C GLY A 117 -0.82 4.89 2.61
N ALA A 118 -0.42 5.05 3.86
CA ALA A 118 0.70 4.34 4.45
C ALA A 118 0.43 4.08 5.92
N TRP A 119 0.96 2.97 6.40
CA TRP A 119 0.79 2.59 7.79
C TRP A 119 1.51 3.60 8.70
N ALA A 120 0.83 3.99 9.80
CA ALA A 120 1.36 4.96 10.77
C ALA A 120 1.86 6.29 10.16
N PHE A 121 1.31 6.67 9.02
CA PHE A 121 1.74 7.86 8.32
C PHE A 121 1.36 9.14 9.09
N PRO A 122 2.31 10.05 9.35
CA PRO A 122 2.01 11.27 10.09
C PRO A 122 1.11 12.22 9.30
N ARG A 123 0.18 12.87 9.99
CA ARG A 123 -0.73 13.87 9.41
C ARG A 123 0.00 14.98 8.64
N PHE A 124 1.16 15.36 9.11
CA PHE A 124 1.99 16.38 8.50
C PHE A 124 2.43 16.00 7.08
N ALA A 125 2.98 14.82 6.92
CA ALA A 125 3.43 14.35 5.60
C ALA A 125 2.26 14.15 4.65
N ALA A 126 1.12 13.67 5.14
CA ALA A 126 -0.09 13.53 4.36
C ALA A 126 -0.55 14.86 3.75
N ARG A 127 -0.51 15.95 4.53
CA ARG A 127 -0.87 17.29 4.04
C ARG A 127 0.07 17.82 2.98
N LEU A 128 1.37 17.56 3.14
CA LEU A 128 2.38 18.02 2.19
C LEU A 128 2.16 17.38 0.82
N ILE A 129 1.92 16.10 0.80
CA ILE A 129 1.72 15.34 -0.44
C ILE A 129 0.37 15.69 -1.08
N SER A 130 -0.68 15.82 -0.29
CA SER A 130 -2.00 16.18 -0.79
C SER A 130 -2.00 17.52 -1.52
N ARG A 131 -1.20 18.49 -1.07
CA ARG A 131 -1.06 19.77 -1.78
C ARG A 131 -0.43 19.65 -3.15
N ASN A 132 0.46 18.68 -3.31
CA ASN A 132 1.21 18.52 -4.56
C ASN A 132 0.48 17.64 -5.57
N THR A 133 -0.44 16.80 -5.13
CA THR A 133 -1.03 15.76 -5.98
C THR A 133 -2.50 15.97 -6.30
N ASN A 134 -3.16 16.87 -5.61
CA ASN A 134 -4.62 17.05 -5.68
C ASN A 134 -5.43 15.78 -5.35
N PHE A 135 -4.78 14.77 -4.76
CA PHE A 135 -5.45 13.55 -4.33
C PHE A 135 -5.56 13.52 -2.80
N PRO A 136 -6.72 13.12 -2.27
CA PRO A 136 -6.84 12.91 -0.84
C PRO A 136 -5.98 11.73 -0.40
N LEU A 137 -5.24 11.89 0.67
CA LEU A 137 -4.49 10.81 1.29
C LEU A 137 -5.37 10.13 2.33
N LEU A 138 -5.41 8.81 2.25
CA LEU A 138 -6.11 8.01 3.25
C LEU A 138 -5.36 8.04 4.57
N GLY A 139 -6.12 8.11 5.66
CA GLY A 139 -5.55 8.26 7.01
C GLY A 139 -5.33 9.70 7.44
N ALA A 140 -5.46 10.67 6.56
CA ALA A 140 -5.52 12.06 6.95
C ALA A 140 -6.93 12.36 7.48
N PRO A 141 -7.08 12.93 8.68
CA PRO A 141 -8.40 13.32 9.15
C PRO A 141 -8.96 14.40 8.23
N ARG A 142 -10.17 14.21 7.79
CA ARG A 142 -10.91 15.27 7.13
C ARG A 142 -11.21 16.31 8.18
N HIS A 143 -10.59 17.48 8.09
CA HIS A 143 -11.05 18.61 8.82
C HIS A 143 -12.31 19.12 8.13
N GLY A 144 -13.41 18.93 8.82
CA GLY A 144 -14.65 19.59 8.44
C GLY A 144 -14.52 21.10 8.57
#